data_7ff9dc3e942ea744431863fa69117a00
#
_entry.id   7ff9dc3e942ea744431863fa69117a00
#
_cell.length_a   1.000
_cell.length_b   1.000
_cell.length_c   1.000
_cell.angle_alpha   90.00
_cell.angle_beta   90.00
_cell.angle_gamma   90.00
#
_symmetry.space_group_name_H-M   'P 1'
#
loop_
_entity.id
_entity.type
_entity.pdbx_description
1 polymer ?
#
loop_
_entity_poly.entity_id
_entity_poly.type
_entity_poly.pdbx_seq_one_letter_code
_entity_poly.pdbx_strand_id
1 'polypeptide(L)'
;LQAPRLEASSDLAPGIVIDCHVFVNGQDYLADALSAFDRRITVHHLALEDPRRLPFAARDFLLNDDAAGPADLSLYLEDDLVIQDRLYLDKQMWFLQKTKHQFALMPHRYELTGYHLKPRLFVDGPIDIAVLPEHQQPKEQVASGRFAGGQTTHFDLASNPHSGSFCCSA
;
A
#
# COMPACT_ATOMS: atom_id res chain seq x y z
N LEU A 1 -4.49 13.82 -2.48
CA LEU A 1 -3.65 14.53 -1.49
C LEU A 1 -2.35 13.79 -1.13
N GLN A 2 -2.09 12.63 -1.70
CA GLN A 2 -0.87 11.86 -1.46
C GLN A 2 0.27 12.23 -2.43
N ALA A 3 -0.05 12.73 -3.62
CA ALA A 3 0.93 13.06 -4.63
C ALA A 3 2.08 13.97 -4.13
N PRO A 4 1.87 15.02 -3.32
CA PRO A 4 2.97 15.83 -2.81
C PRO A 4 3.96 15.07 -1.94
N ARG A 5 3.51 14.02 -1.24
CA ARG A 5 4.38 13.21 -0.38
C ARG A 5 5.12 12.12 -1.13
N LEU A 6 4.52 11.57 -2.17
CA LEU A 6 5.21 10.71 -3.12
C LEU A 6 6.32 11.48 -3.86
N GLU A 7 6.06 12.74 -4.21
CA GLU A 7 7.08 13.65 -4.74
C GLU A 7 8.23 13.88 -3.76
N ALA A 8 7.90 14.18 -2.50
CA ALA A 8 8.92 14.39 -1.47
C ALA A 8 9.77 13.13 -1.25
N SER A 9 9.19 11.93 -1.39
CA SER A 9 9.94 10.68 -1.33
C SER A 9 10.85 10.50 -2.55
N SER A 10 10.39 10.86 -3.74
CA SER A 10 11.21 10.82 -4.96
C SER A 10 12.33 11.84 -4.95
N ASP A 11 12.12 13.01 -4.38
CA ASP A 11 13.16 14.06 -4.20
C ASP A 11 14.24 13.65 -3.20
N LEU A 12 13.88 12.80 -2.22
CA LEU A 12 14.81 12.30 -1.21
C LEU A 12 15.59 11.05 -1.66
N ALA A 13 15.12 10.37 -2.67
CA ALA A 13 15.75 9.18 -3.24
C ALA A 13 15.91 9.38 -4.76
N PRO A 14 16.98 10.07 -5.17
CA PRO A 14 17.24 10.30 -6.60
C PRO A 14 17.33 8.95 -7.33
N GLY A 15 16.53 8.79 -8.38
CA GLY A 15 16.43 7.57 -9.18
C GLY A 15 15.13 6.77 -8.97
N ILE A 16 14.23 7.20 -8.08
CA ILE A 16 12.88 6.63 -8.01
C ILE A 16 11.99 7.33 -9.03
N VAL A 17 11.40 6.55 -9.94
CA VAL A 17 10.35 6.99 -10.85
C VAL A 17 9.03 6.42 -10.36
N ILE A 18 8.01 7.26 -10.23
CA ILE A 18 6.69 6.86 -9.75
C ILE A 18 5.67 7.09 -10.87
N ASP A 19 5.06 6.00 -11.33
CA ASP A 19 3.88 6.04 -12.18
C ASP A 19 2.65 5.87 -11.29
N CYS A 20 1.79 6.88 -11.28
CA CYS A 20 0.62 6.91 -10.42
C CYS A 20 -0.65 6.69 -11.24
N HIS A 21 -1.41 5.65 -10.90
CA HIS A 21 -2.68 5.31 -11.51
C HIS A 21 -3.79 5.48 -10.48
N VAL A 22 -4.79 6.31 -10.82
CA VAL A 22 -5.96 6.57 -9.97
C VAL A 22 -7.18 5.94 -10.63
N PHE A 23 -7.85 5.08 -9.89
CA PHE A 23 -9.07 4.40 -10.35
C PHE A 23 -10.29 5.09 -9.75
N VAL A 24 -11.23 5.48 -10.58
CA VAL A 24 -12.47 6.15 -10.19
C VAL A 24 -13.68 5.45 -10.80
N ASN A 25 -14.79 5.43 -10.08
CA ASN A 25 -16.04 4.89 -10.59
C ASN A 25 -16.97 6.04 -10.98
N GLY A 26 -17.31 6.12 -12.26
CA GLY A 26 -18.15 7.19 -12.80
C GLY A 26 -17.38 8.50 -12.99
N GLN A 27 -18.10 9.62 -12.83
CA GLN A 27 -17.59 10.98 -13.06
C GLN A 27 -17.49 11.82 -11.78
N ASP A 28 -17.96 11.28 -10.65
CA ASP A 28 -17.96 11.98 -9.36
C ASP A 28 -16.67 11.66 -8.62
N TYR A 29 -15.64 12.45 -8.85
CA TYR A 29 -14.34 12.34 -8.21
C TYR A 29 -13.70 13.72 -8.06
N LEU A 30 -12.65 13.84 -7.27
CA LEU A 30 -11.94 15.10 -6.97
C LEU A 30 -11.07 15.56 -8.16
N ALA A 31 -11.69 15.82 -9.31
CA ALA A 31 -11.01 16.18 -10.55
C ALA A 31 -10.10 17.40 -10.39
N ASP A 32 -10.58 18.46 -9.70
CA ASP A 32 -9.81 19.68 -9.48
C ASP A 32 -8.55 19.42 -8.65
N ALA A 33 -8.64 18.53 -7.66
CA ALA A 33 -7.49 18.15 -6.83
C ALA A 33 -6.46 17.33 -7.64
N LEU A 34 -6.93 16.45 -8.53
CA LEU A 34 -6.07 15.62 -9.37
C LEU A 34 -5.45 16.41 -10.52
N SER A 35 -6.13 17.42 -11.05
CA SER A 35 -5.65 18.24 -12.17
C SER A 35 -4.33 18.97 -11.87
N ALA A 36 -4.06 19.26 -10.59
CA ALA A 36 -2.78 19.83 -10.16
C ALA A 36 -1.59 18.89 -10.38
N PHE A 37 -1.84 17.61 -10.64
CA PHE A 37 -0.83 16.55 -10.77
C PHE A 37 -0.90 15.83 -12.12
N ASP A 38 -1.62 16.37 -13.12
CA ASP A 38 -2.05 15.69 -14.32
C ASP A 38 -0.90 15.12 -15.18
N ARG A 39 0.31 15.64 -15.06
CA ARG A 39 1.51 15.12 -15.76
C ARG A 39 2.07 13.82 -15.15
N ARG A 40 1.60 13.41 -13.97
CA ARG A 40 2.15 12.30 -13.19
C ARG A 40 1.10 11.29 -12.77
N ILE A 41 -0.14 11.56 -13.12
CA ILE A 41 -1.27 10.73 -12.71
C ILE A 41 -2.05 10.32 -13.96
N THR A 42 -2.26 9.03 -14.10
CA THR A 42 -3.20 8.48 -15.07
C THR A 42 -4.50 8.15 -14.37
N VAL A 43 -5.60 8.77 -14.78
CA VAL A 43 -6.92 8.50 -14.21
C VAL A 43 -7.65 7.47 -15.08
N HIS A 44 -8.07 6.37 -14.45
CA HIS A 44 -8.86 5.31 -15.07
C HIS A 44 -10.32 5.45 -14.68
N HIS A 45 -11.16 5.78 -15.64
CA HIS A 45 -12.61 5.90 -15.42
C HIS A 45 -13.29 4.55 -15.65
N LEU A 46 -13.94 4.04 -14.63
CA LEU A 46 -14.67 2.78 -14.68
C LEU A 46 -16.20 3.05 -14.56
N ALA A 47 -16.98 2.07 -15.02
CA ALA A 47 -18.43 2.07 -14.89
C ALA A 47 -18.84 0.76 -14.19
N LEU A 48 -18.54 0.66 -12.91
CA LEU A 48 -18.85 -0.51 -12.10
C LEU A 48 -20.27 -0.41 -11.54
N GLU A 49 -21.04 -1.48 -11.65
CA GLU A 49 -22.37 -1.57 -11.01
C GLU A 49 -22.26 -1.50 -9.47
N ASP A 50 -21.22 -2.12 -8.90
CA ASP A 50 -20.90 -2.06 -7.47
C ASP A 50 -19.58 -1.31 -7.26
N PRO A 51 -19.62 -0.06 -6.74
CA PRO A 51 -18.42 0.74 -6.47
C PRO A 51 -17.42 0.07 -5.52
N ARG A 52 -17.88 -0.83 -4.65
CA ARG A 52 -17.01 -1.58 -3.72
C ARG A 52 -16.05 -2.53 -4.44
N ARG A 53 -16.24 -2.74 -5.73
CA ARG A 53 -15.32 -3.53 -6.57
C ARG A 53 -14.16 -2.71 -7.14
N LEU A 54 -14.11 -1.42 -6.88
CA LEU A 54 -13.02 -0.54 -7.35
C LEU A 54 -11.62 -1.02 -6.93
N PRO A 55 -11.40 -1.48 -5.68
CA PRO A 55 -10.11 -2.03 -5.27
C PRO A 55 -9.67 -3.25 -6.09
N PHE A 56 -10.60 -4.09 -6.51
CA PHE A 56 -10.28 -5.26 -7.35
C PHE A 56 -9.82 -4.86 -8.75
N ALA A 57 -10.40 -3.81 -9.32
CA ALA A 57 -9.96 -3.30 -10.62
C ALA A 57 -8.53 -2.75 -10.57
N ALA A 58 -8.20 -2.02 -9.50
CA ALA A 58 -6.85 -1.53 -9.26
C ALA A 58 -5.85 -2.68 -9.06
N ARG A 59 -6.23 -3.70 -8.28
CA ARG A 59 -5.42 -4.92 -8.10
C ARG A 59 -5.19 -5.64 -9.42
N ASP A 60 -6.25 -5.86 -10.19
CA ASP A 60 -6.18 -6.61 -11.45
C ASP A 60 -5.31 -5.86 -12.48
N PHE A 61 -5.29 -4.52 -12.42
CA PHE A 61 -4.37 -3.71 -13.21
C PHE A 61 -2.91 -3.95 -12.79
N LEU A 62 -2.61 -3.93 -11.50
CA LEU A 62 -1.25 -4.15 -10.98
C LEU A 62 -0.72 -5.57 -11.27
N LEU A 63 -1.61 -6.55 -11.39
CA LEU A 63 -1.26 -7.95 -11.70
C LEU A 63 -1.18 -8.21 -13.21
N ASN A 64 -1.44 -7.20 -14.04
CA ASN A 64 -1.38 -7.31 -15.50
C ASN A 64 -0.15 -6.55 -16.01
N ASP A 65 0.94 -7.27 -16.23
CA ASP A 65 2.21 -6.72 -16.70
C ASP A 65 2.07 -5.93 -18.01
N ASP A 66 1.17 -6.33 -18.90
CA ASP A 66 0.93 -5.63 -20.17
C ASP A 66 0.25 -4.27 -19.96
N ALA A 67 -0.53 -4.11 -18.89
CA ALA A 67 -1.27 -2.89 -18.58
C ALA A 67 -0.47 -1.94 -17.68
N ALA A 68 0.14 -2.48 -16.62
CA ALA A 68 0.90 -1.70 -15.65
C ALA A 68 2.31 -1.33 -16.14
N GLY A 69 2.87 -2.13 -17.04
CA GLY A 69 4.26 -2.01 -17.45
C GLY A 69 5.24 -2.54 -16.41
N PRO A 70 6.54 -2.60 -16.74
CA PRO A 70 7.54 -3.11 -15.82
C PRO A 70 7.77 -2.14 -14.66
N ALA A 71 7.69 -2.63 -13.44
CA ALA A 71 7.98 -1.86 -12.23
C ALA A 71 8.75 -2.74 -11.24
N ASP A 72 9.76 -2.16 -10.57
CA ASP A 72 10.50 -2.86 -9.52
C ASP A 72 9.63 -3.14 -8.29
N LEU A 73 8.65 -2.25 -8.04
CA LEU A 73 7.73 -2.33 -6.92
C LEU A 73 6.37 -1.76 -7.32
N SER A 74 5.32 -2.52 -7.10
CA SER A 74 3.93 -2.11 -7.27
C SER A 74 3.27 -1.89 -5.92
N LEU A 75 2.64 -0.74 -5.74
CA LEU A 75 1.96 -0.35 -4.51
C LEU A 75 0.48 -0.08 -4.78
N TYR A 76 -0.40 -0.84 -4.15
CA TYR A 76 -1.79 -0.47 -3.99
C TYR A 76 -1.96 0.37 -2.72
N LEU A 77 -2.76 1.41 -2.80
CA LEU A 77 -3.02 2.31 -1.68
C LEU A 77 -4.43 2.89 -1.78
N GLU A 78 -5.21 2.79 -0.71
CA GLU A 78 -6.51 3.45 -0.60
C GLU A 78 -6.34 4.98 -0.46
N ASP A 79 -7.32 5.73 -0.94
CA ASP A 79 -7.25 7.20 -1.07
C ASP A 79 -7.28 7.94 0.28
N ASP A 80 -7.73 7.29 1.34
CA ASP A 80 -7.77 7.82 2.71
C ASP A 80 -6.49 7.56 3.51
N LEU A 81 -5.51 6.85 2.92
CA LEU A 81 -4.24 6.55 3.57
C LEU A 81 -3.14 7.56 3.20
N VAL A 82 -2.32 7.89 4.16
CA VAL A 82 -1.15 8.77 3.99
C VAL A 82 0.11 8.09 4.48
N ILE A 83 1.07 7.87 3.59
CA ILE A 83 2.38 7.36 3.94
C ILE A 83 3.19 8.49 4.57
N GLN A 84 3.59 8.32 5.84
CA GLN A 84 4.42 9.29 6.57
C GLN A 84 5.88 8.86 6.68
N ASP A 85 6.16 7.58 6.51
CA ASP A 85 7.50 7.02 6.61
C ASP A 85 8.29 7.31 5.32
N ARG A 86 9.34 8.10 5.42
CA ARG A 86 10.21 8.46 4.28
C ARG A 86 10.94 7.25 3.68
N LEU A 87 11.15 6.21 4.47
CA LEU A 87 11.82 4.97 4.06
C LEU A 87 10.81 3.87 3.73
N TYR A 88 9.56 4.23 3.50
CA TYR A 88 8.50 3.24 3.29
C TYR A 88 8.81 2.30 2.13
N LEU A 89 9.15 2.83 0.95
CA LEU A 89 9.45 2.03 -0.24
C LEU A 89 10.73 1.19 -0.04
N ASP A 90 11.75 1.78 0.58
CA ASP A 90 12.99 1.06 0.89
C ASP A 90 12.75 -0.14 1.83
N LYS A 91 11.89 0.05 2.84
CA LYS A 91 11.52 -1.01 3.78
C LYS A 91 10.69 -2.10 3.10
N GLN A 92 9.75 -1.73 2.23
CA GLN A 92 8.96 -2.67 1.46
C GLN A 92 9.86 -3.53 0.56
N MET A 93 10.71 -2.90 -0.24
CA MET A 93 11.63 -3.59 -1.13
C MET A 93 12.60 -4.49 -0.34
N TRP A 94 13.21 -3.97 0.72
CA TRP A 94 14.09 -4.74 1.59
C TRP A 94 13.39 -6.00 2.15
N PHE A 95 12.15 -5.85 2.62
CA PHE A 95 11.41 -6.98 3.20
C PHE A 95 11.05 -8.03 2.15
N LEU A 96 10.55 -7.62 0.99
CA LEU A 96 10.26 -8.51 -0.13
C LEU A 96 11.48 -9.31 -0.53
N GLN A 97 12.63 -8.65 -0.73
CA GLN A 97 13.90 -9.31 -1.06
C GLN A 97 14.36 -10.25 0.07
N LYS A 98 14.25 -9.80 1.34
CA LYS A 98 14.65 -10.59 2.51
C LYS A 98 13.82 -11.87 2.65
N THR A 99 12.56 -11.82 2.32
CA THR A 99 11.64 -12.96 2.38
C THR A 99 11.55 -13.72 1.05
N LYS A 100 12.39 -13.38 0.07
CA LYS A 100 12.35 -13.96 -1.29
C LYS A 100 10.94 -13.86 -1.90
N HIS A 101 10.30 -12.71 -1.70
CA HIS A 101 8.95 -12.40 -2.21
C HIS A 101 7.82 -13.33 -1.70
N GLN A 102 8.06 -14.02 -0.58
CA GLN A 102 7.07 -14.94 0.01
C GLN A 102 6.04 -14.24 0.90
N PHE A 103 6.36 -13.05 1.40
CA PHE A 103 5.51 -12.28 2.32
C PHE A 103 5.47 -10.82 1.91
N ALA A 104 4.30 -10.21 2.01
CA ALA A 104 4.14 -8.76 1.94
C ALA A 104 4.28 -8.15 3.33
N LEU A 105 4.98 -7.02 3.44
CA LEU A 105 5.09 -6.28 4.68
C LEU A 105 3.84 -5.44 4.89
N MET A 106 3.10 -5.74 5.95
CA MET A 106 1.95 -4.95 6.36
C MET A 106 2.40 -3.79 7.26
N PRO A 107 2.20 -2.53 6.86
CA PRO A 107 2.60 -1.39 7.66
C PRO A 107 1.66 -1.18 8.85
N HIS A 108 2.19 -0.60 9.92
CA HIS A 108 1.35 -0.11 11.00
C HIS A 108 0.54 1.10 10.55
N ARG A 109 -0.76 1.06 10.80
CA ARG A 109 -1.70 2.14 10.51
C ARG A 109 -1.99 2.93 11.77
N TYR A 110 -1.98 4.26 11.65
CA TYR A 110 -2.33 5.16 12.73
C TYR A 110 -3.50 6.03 12.30
N GLU A 111 -4.46 6.20 13.19
CA GLU A 111 -5.54 7.15 13.02
C GLU A 111 -5.30 8.39 13.89
N LEU A 112 -5.59 9.55 13.32
CA LEU A 112 -5.56 10.81 14.05
C LEU A 112 -6.95 11.06 14.63
N THR A 113 -7.09 10.89 15.93
CA THR A 113 -8.37 11.03 16.61
C THR A 113 -8.43 12.24 17.51
N GLY A 114 -9.60 12.93 17.51
CA GLY A 114 -9.93 14.03 18.41
C GLY A 114 -9.25 15.37 18.07
N TYR A 115 -9.62 16.40 18.82
CA TYR A 115 -9.15 17.78 18.63
C TYR A 115 -7.63 17.96 18.78
N HIS A 116 -6.96 17.02 19.41
CA HIS A 116 -5.51 17.09 19.65
C HIS A 116 -4.70 16.28 18.63
N LEU A 117 -5.33 15.72 17.60
CA LEU A 117 -4.69 14.95 16.52
C LEU A 117 -3.63 13.95 17.03
N LYS A 118 -3.92 13.29 18.16
CA LYS A 118 -3.02 12.28 18.71
C LYS A 118 -3.08 11.03 17.87
N PRO A 119 -1.95 10.53 17.36
CA PRO A 119 -1.94 9.28 16.62
C PRO A 119 -2.27 8.12 17.55
N ARG A 120 -3.19 7.27 17.13
CA ARG A 120 -3.50 5.99 17.79
C ARG A 120 -3.20 4.87 16.81
N LEU A 121 -2.45 3.87 17.27
CA LEU A 121 -2.25 2.66 16.49
C LEU A 121 -3.60 2.01 16.26
N PHE A 122 -3.93 1.80 15.00
CA PHE A 122 -5.12 1.07 14.60
C PHE A 122 -4.72 -0.39 14.35
N VAL A 123 -5.41 -1.29 15.01
CA VAL A 123 -5.22 -2.74 14.85
C VAL A 123 -6.59 -3.34 14.60
N ASP A 124 -6.77 -3.92 13.43
CA ASP A 124 -7.98 -4.69 13.13
C ASP A 124 -8.04 -5.92 14.03
N GLY A 125 -9.25 -6.22 14.51
CA GLY A 125 -9.48 -7.42 15.30
C GLY A 125 -9.18 -8.69 14.49
N PRO A 126 -9.00 -9.85 15.15
CA PRO A 126 -8.75 -11.10 14.44
C PRO A 126 -9.89 -11.43 13.48
N ILE A 127 -9.55 -11.95 12.30
CA ILE A 127 -10.55 -12.48 11.37
C ILE A 127 -11.06 -13.82 11.87
N ASP A 128 -12.37 -14.04 11.74
CA ASP A 128 -12.96 -15.35 11.97
C ASP A 128 -12.36 -16.37 10.97
N ILE A 129 -11.84 -17.45 11.50
CA ILE A 129 -11.23 -18.54 10.75
C ILE A 129 -12.17 -19.15 9.70
N ALA A 130 -13.50 -19.05 9.94
CA ALA A 130 -14.50 -19.48 8.97
C ALA A 130 -14.55 -18.61 7.71
N VAL A 131 -14.06 -17.37 7.81
CA VAL A 131 -14.02 -16.42 6.68
C VAL A 131 -12.75 -16.59 5.85
N LEU A 132 -11.63 -16.92 6.48
CA LEU A 132 -10.34 -17.15 5.85
C LEU A 132 -9.67 -18.42 6.38
N PRO A 133 -10.10 -19.61 5.91
CA PRO A 133 -9.54 -20.88 6.38
C PRO A 133 -8.03 -21.03 6.14
N GLU A 134 -7.49 -20.38 5.10
CA GLU A 134 -6.05 -20.39 4.80
C GLU A 134 -5.22 -19.66 5.86
N HIS A 135 -5.86 -18.76 6.60
CA HIS A 135 -5.23 -17.93 7.62
C HIS A 135 -5.34 -18.54 9.02
N GLN A 136 -5.20 -19.87 9.09
CA GLN A 136 -5.65 -20.71 10.19
C GLN A 136 -4.95 -20.49 11.52
N GLN A 137 -3.77 -19.91 11.57
CA GLN A 137 -3.11 -19.60 12.86
C GLN A 137 -2.07 -18.49 12.69
N PRO A 138 -2.01 -17.54 13.64
CA PRO A 138 -0.90 -16.60 13.72
C PRO A 138 0.41 -17.40 13.81
N LYS A 139 1.31 -17.18 12.86
CA LYS A 139 2.65 -17.75 12.90
C LYS A 139 3.59 -16.68 13.43
N GLU A 140 4.26 -16.99 14.53
CA GLU A 140 5.29 -16.14 15.10
C GLU A 140 6.61 -16.30 14.33
N GLN A 141 7.34 -15.21 14.19
CA GLN A 141 8.69 -15.15 13.63
C GLN A 141 8.81 -15.80 12.23
N VAL A 142 7.86 -15.50 11.35
CA VAL A 142 7.91 -15.98 9.95
C VAL A 142 9.10 -15.41 9.18
N ALA A 143 9.60 -14.25 9.62
CA ALA A 143 10.79 -13.63 9.07
C ALA A 143 11.53 -12.83 10.15
N SER A 144 12.82 -12.59 9.92
CA SER A 144 13.63 -11.70 10.74
C SER A 144 14.72 -11.03 9.93
N GLY A 145 15.12 -9.83 10.32
CA GLY A 145 16.17 -9.11 9.63
C GLY A 145 16.55 -7.80 10.27
N ARG A 146 17.56 -7.15 9.70
CA ARG A 146 17.99 -5.80 10.06
C ARG A 146 17.85 -4.91 8.85
N PHE A 147 17.10 -3.83 9.00
CA PHE A 147 17.02 -2.79 8.00
C PHE A 147 18.06 -1.71 8.29
N ALA A 148 18.82 -1.30 7.27
CA ALA A 148 19.81 -0.21 7.35
C ALA A 148 20.75 -0.29 8.57
N GLY A 149 21.19 -1.50 8.96
CA GLY A 149 22.10 -1.69 10.09
C GLY A 149 21.47 -1.52 11.49
N GLY A 150 20.14 -1.34 11.55
CA GLY A 150 19.40 -1.24 12.80
C GLY A 150 19.35 -2.53 13.63
N GLN A 151 18.47 -2.56 14.62
CA GLN A 151 18.23 -3.75 15.43
C GLN A 151 17.59 -4.87 14.60
N THR A 152 17.80 -6.12 15.03
CA THR A 152 17.06 -7.24 14.45
C THR A 152 15.59 -7.11 14.80
N THR A 153 14.76 -7.08 13.78
CA THR A 153 13.29 -7.08 13.88
C THR A 153 12.76 -8.45 13.52
N HIS A 154 11.81 -8.94 14.30
CA HIS A 154 11.07 -10.16 14.03
C HIS A 154 9.69 -9.79 13.49
N PHE A 155 9.23 -10.57 12.53
CA PHE A 155 7.96 -10.35 11.86
C PHE A 155 7.08 -11.57 12.07
N ASP A 156 5.87 -11.32 12.50
CA ASP A 156 4.83 -12.33 12.69
C ASP A 156 3.85 -12.25 11.53
N LEU A 157 3.13 -13.34 11.28
CA LEU A 157 1.99 -13.30 10.37
C LEU A 157 0.86 -12.54 11.05
N ALA A 158 0.34 -11.51 10.38
CA ALA A 158 -0.77 -10.73 10.93
C ALA A 158 -2.02 -11.61 11.15
N SER A 159 -2.67 -11.46 12.30
CA SER A 159 -3.93 -12.17 12.60
C SER A 159 -5.09 -11.70 11.73
N ASN A 160 -4.99 -10.49 11.20
CA ASN A 160 -5.90 -9.92 10.22
C ASN A 160 -5.06 -9.26 9.14
N PRO A 161 -5.03 -9.80 7.90
CA PRO A 161 -4.27 -9.23 6.79
C PRO A 161 -4.95 -8.02 6.16
N HIS A 162 -6.09 -7.56 6.68
CA HIS A 162 -6.78 -6.38 6.16
C HIS A 162 -5.86 -5.16 6.26
N SER A 163 -5.58 -4.60 5.13
CA SER A 163 -4.76 -3.38 5.01
C SER A 163 -5.26 -2.60 3.80
N GLY A 164 -5.48 -1.31 3.96
CA GLY A 164 -5.80 -0.42 2.83
C GLY A 164 -4.61 -0.23 1.87
N SER A 165 -3.55 -1.00 2.05
CA SER A 165 -2.37 -0.98 1.18
C SER A 165 -1.67 -2.32 1.12
N PHE A 166 -1.06 -2.63 -0.02
CA PHE A 166 -0.11 -3.74 -0.16
C PHE A 166 0.96 -3.41 -1.19
N CYS A 167 2.13 -4.02 -1.02
CA CYS A 167 3.23 -3.96 -1.96
C CYS A 167 3.56 -5.34 -2.51
N CYS A 168 3.85 -5.40 -3.80
CA CYS A 168 4.45 -6.55 -4.45
C CYS A 168 5.58 -6.09 -5.38
N SER A 169 6.46 -7.00 -5.74
CA SER A 169 7.48 -6.81 -6.76
C SER A 169 7.17 -7.68 -7.97
N ALA A 170 7.65 -7.26 -9.12
CA ALA A 170 7.62 -8.07 -10.32
C ALA A 170 8.43 -9.37 -10.16
#